data_ce329b1165832f345f11f37beafc023a
#
_entry.id   ce329b1165832f345f11f37beafc023a
#
_cell.length_a   1.000
_cell.length_b   1.000
_cell.length_c   1.000
_cell.angle_alpha   90.00
_cell.angle_beta   90.00
_cell.angle_gamma   90.00
#
_symmetry.space_group_name_H-M   'P 1'
#
loop_
_entity.id
_entity.type
_entity.pdbx_description
1 polymer ?
#
loop_
_entity_poly.entity_id
_entity_poly.type
_entity_poly.pdbx_seq_one_letter_code
_entity_poly.pdbx_strand_id
1 'polypeptide(L)'
;MSILPDIKKIADETAPNLIKSIKIEDIRHWKEINKDNPISQHLDFEEFDHEMTGVSIIAFHYNLDYPILPDGCMSISPYYYFANKYYKHYNPLLQELAVTGRIKILKDTHLKSLANLSGIGFYGKNSIIHNELFGSRFIMIALGIYEEIEWDGLNLVMTDCGSCQLCIDACPTQALNKPYKLDRNQCLRHYMLTGIEVPEIYKSLMTDRLVGCDLCQKVCLKNSKKSQIDRMPDYDQEVFGINRYMEEGGLTLNDLMPPLAEWVGKNYARANRVKEQCNIIYNNIRKGGEQ
;
A
#
# COMPACT_ATOMS: atom_id res chain seq x y z
N MET A 1 13.15 -8.84 29.54
CA MET A 1 11.73 -8.55 29.21
C MET A 1 11.59 -8.65 27.69
N SER A 2 10.48 -9.25 27.20
CA SER A 2 10.22 -9.40 25.77
C SER A 2 10.07 -8.03 25.08
N ILE A 3 10.47 -7.92 23.80
CA ILE A 3 10.33 -6.72 22.98
C ILE A 3 8.88 -6.48 22.48
N LEU A 4 8.03 -7.52 22.51
CA LEU A 4 6.66 -7.43 21.99
C LEU A 4 5.81 -6.32 22.64
N PRO A 5 5.87 -6.08 23.98
CA PRO A 5 5.13 -4.97 24.58
C PRO A 5 5.51 -3.60 24.02
N ASP A 6 6.79 -3.38 23.72
CA ASP A 6 7.27 -2.11 23.16
C ASP A 6 6.78 -1.94 21.72
N ILE A 7 6.88 -3.00 20.90
CA ILE A 7 6.34 -3.03 19.53
C ILE A 7 4.83 -2.78 19.54
N LYS A 8 4.10 -3.47 20.44
CA LYS A 8 2.65 -3.32 20.56
C LYS A 8 2.26 -1.90 20.95
N LYS A 9 2.95 -1.30 21.90
CA LYS A 9 2.72 0.08 22.32
C LYS A 9 2.85 1.03 21.13
N ILE A 10 3.93 0.96 20.37
CA ILE A 10 4.15 1.78 19.17
C ILE A 10 3.04 1.57 18.14
N ALA A 11 2.63 0.33 17.94
CA ALA A 11 1.56 0.00 16.99
C ALA A 11 0.21 0.57 17.43
N ASP A 12 -0.16 0.41 18.72
CA ASP A 12 -1.43 0.88 19.27
C ASP A 12 -1.54 2.41 19.26
N GLU A 13 -0.41 3.11 19.48
CA GLU A 13 -0.33 4.57 19.38
C GLU A 13 -0.40 5.08 17.94
N THR A 14 -0.08 4.23 16.95
CA THR A 14 -0.07 4.62 15.53
C THR A 14 -1.46 4.55 14.90
N ALA A 15 -2.10 3.38 14.98
CA ALA A 15 -3.43 3.12 14.40
C ALA A 15 -3.97 1.78 14.90
N PRO A 16 -5.29 1.50 14.75
CA PRO A 16 -5.82 0.15 14.91
C PRO A 16 -5.02 -0.85 14.08
N ASN A 17 -4.57 -1.93 14.72
CA ASN A 17 -3.58 -2.81 14.11
C ASN A 17 -3.81 -4.29 14.44
N LEU A 18 -3.08 -5.13 13.72
CA LEU A 18 -2.92 -6.55 14.00
C LEU A 18 -1.43 -6.87 13.91
N ILE A 19 -0.91 -7.54 14.93
CA ILE A 19 0.48 -7.99 15.00
C ILE A 19 0.49 -9.52 14.97
N LYS A 20 1.36 -10.08 14.13
CA LYS A 20 1.62 -11.52 14.07
C LYS A 20 3.12 -11.77 13.97
N SER A 21 3.59 -12.74 14.75
CA SER A 21 5.00 -13.07 14.86
C SER A 21 5.25 -14.54 14.53
N ILE A 22 6.19 -14.80 13.62
CA ILE A 22 6.52 -16.16 13.15
C ILE A 22 8.03 -16.39 13.18
N LYS A 23 8.46 -17.60 13.51
CA LYS A 23 9.89 -17.97 13.52
C LYS A 23 10.44 -18.05 12.09
N ILE A 24 11.69 -17.63 11.90
CA ILE A 24 12.37 -17.80 10.60
C ILE A 24 12.54 -19.28 10.28
N GLU A 25 12.81 -20.12 11.26
CA GLU A 25 12.93 -21.55 11.10
C GLU A 25 11.66 -22.16 10.48
N ASP A 26 10.49 -21.79 10.98
CA ASP A 26 9.21 -22.25 10.45
C ASP A 26 8.99 -21.77 9.00
N ILE A 27 9.35 -20.52 8.68
CA ILE A 27 9.25 -19.98 7.32
C ILE A 27 10.18 -20.74 6.38
N ARG A 28 11.43 -21.02 6.79
CA ARG A 28 12.40 -21.77 6.00
C ARG A 28 11.93 -23.20 5.73
N HIS A 29 11.49 -23.87 6.78
CA HIS A 29 10.94 -25.22 6.68
C HIS A 29 9.72 -25.27 5.77
N TRP A 30 8.78 -24.34 5.95
CA TRP A 30 7.60 -24.24 5.07
C TRP A 30 7.99 -24.05 3.60
N LYS A 31 8.94 -23.14 3.32
CA LYS A 31 9.44 -22.90 1.97
C LYS A 31 10.06 -24.16 1.35
N GLU A 32 10.79 -24.91 2.14
CA GLU A 32 11.47 -26.14 1.67
C GLU A 32 10.48 -27.23 1.22
N ILE A 33 9.42 -27.44 1.99
CA ILE A 33 8.40 -28.45 1.67
C ILE A 33 7.35 -27.98 0.65
N ASN A 34 7.26 -26.68 0.39
CA ASN A 34 6.27 -26.07 -0.52
C ASN A 34 6.94 -25.35 -1.70
N LYS A 35 7.99 -25.92 -2.29
CA LYS A 35 8.79 -25.27 -3.35
C LYS A 35 7.97 -24.83 -4.57
N ASP A 36 6.94 -25.59 -4.92
CA ASP A 36 6.08 -25.31 -6.07
C ASP A 36 4.96 -24.30 -5.76
N ASN A 37 4.79 -23.89 -4.51
CA ASN A 37 3.79 -22.91 -4.14
C ASN A 37 4.24 -21.50 -4.60
N PRO A 38 3.38 -20.72 -5.29
CA PRO A 38 3.73 -19.37 -5.72
C PRO A 38 4.20 -18.45 -4.60
N ILE A 39 3.68 -18.61 -3.38
CA ILE A 39 4.13 -17.84 -2.20
C ILE A 39 5.58 -18.16 -1.87
N SER A 40 5.97 -19.44 -1.96
CA SER A 40 7.33 -19.91 -1.70
C SER A 40 8.35 -19.24 -2.63
N GLN A 41 7.99 -19.07 -3.90
CA GLN A 41 8.86 -18.45 -4.91
C GLN A 41 9.16 -16.98 -4.63
N HIS A 42 8.28 -16.29 -3.87
CA HIS A 42 8.42 -14.88 -3.51
C HIS A 42 9.09 -14.67 -2.15
N LEU A 43 9.31 -15.74 -1.37
CA LEU A 43 10.01 -15.62 -0.09
C LEU A 43 11.51 -15.50 -0.34
N ASP A 44 12.03 -14.33 -0.09
CA ASP A 44 13.45 -14.01 -0.09
C ASP A 44 13.95 -13.89 1.34
N PHE A 45 15.17 -14.37 1.61
CA PHE A 45 15.80 -14.36 2.92
C PHE A 45 17.07 -13.48 2.94
N GLU A 46 17.33 -12.67 1.92
CA GLU A 46 18.51 -11.81 1.86
C GLU A 46 18.56 -10.82 3.04
N GLU A 47 17.40 -10.34 3.50
CA GLU A 47 17.35 -9.46 4.67
C GLU A 47 17.43 -10.20 6.01
N PHE A 48 17.26 -11.53 6.02
CA PHE A 48 17.23 -12.35 7.24
C PHE A 48 18.63 -12.87 7.55
N ASP A 49 19.33 -12.16 8.43
CA ASP A 49 20.64 -12.62 8.91
C ASP A 49 20.52 -13.84 9.85
N HIS A 50 21.66 -14.41 10.20
CA HIS A 50 21.73 -15.68 10.94
C HIS A 50 21.37 -15.55 12.45
N GLU A 51 21.41 -14.34 12.99
CA GLU A 51 21.10 -14.07 14.40
C GLU A 51 19.59 -13.81 14.60
N MET A 52 18.87 -13.53 13.50
CA MET A 52 17.44 -13.23 13.55
C MET A 52 16.63 -14.49 13.87
N THR A 53 15.83 -14.44 14.95
CA THR A 53 15.02 -15.56 15.43
C THR A 53 13.67 -15.65 14.72
N GLY A 54 13.09 -14.50 14.33
CA GLY A 54 11.80 -14.48 13.67
C GLY A 54 11.45 -13.13 13.09
N VAL A 55 10.21 -13.02 12.61
CA VAL A 55 9.67 -11.80 12.01
C VAL A 55 8.32 -11.47 12.65
N SER A 56 8.16 -10.21 13.07
CA SER A 56 6.86 -9.66 13.46
C SER A 56 6.31 -8.80 12.33
N ILE A 57 5.10 -9.10 11.89
CA ILE A 57 4.39 -8.36 10.85
C ILE A 57 3.30 -7.52 11.52
N ILE A 58 3.27 -6.22 11.22
CA ILE A 58 2.27 -5.28 11.73
C ILE A 58 1.43 -4.80 10.56
N ALA A 59 0.12 -4.93 10.69
CA ALA A 59 -0.86 -4.42 9.73
C ALA A 59 -1.65 -3.28 10.37
N PHE A 60 -1.46 -2.05 9.91
CA PHE A 60 -2.16 -0.84 10.35
C PHE A 60 -3.37 -0.59 9.48
N HIS A 61 -4.55 -0.61 10.06
CA HIS A 61 -5.79 -0.36 9.35
C HIS A 61 -6.01 1.15 9.10
N TYR A 62 -6.66 1.49 7.96
CA TYR A 62 -7.10 2.85 7.67
C TYR A 62 -8.53 2.87 7.12
N ASN A 63 -9.19 4.05 7.21
CA ASN A 63 -10.59 4.23 6.86
C ASN A 63 -10.87 4.04 5.35
N LEU A 64 -12.11 3.70 5.07
CA LEU A 64 -12.66 3.49 3.72
C LEU A 64 -13.29 4.73 3.11
N ASP A 65 -13.62 5.74 3.92
CA ASP A 65 -14.30 6.91 3.39
C ASP A 65 -13.36 7.68 2.46
N TYR A 66 -13.79 7.84 1.22
CA TYR A 66 -13.06 8.65 0.25
C TYR A 66 -13.32 10.13 0.55
N PRO A 67 -12.29 10.98 0.45
CA PRO A 67 -12.46 12.41 0.60
C PRO A 67 -13.30 12.98 -0.54
N ILE A 68 -13.90 14.13 -0.31
CA ILE A 68 -14.56 14.90 -1.36
C ILE A 68 -13.47 15.38 -2.32
N LEU A 69 -13.68 15.11 -3.61
CA LEU A 69 -12.82 15.55 -4.71
C LEU A 69 -13.58 16.61 -5.51
N PRO A 70 -13.23 17.90 -5.37
CA PRO A 70 -13.83 18.96 -6.19
C PRO A 70 -13.47 18.78 -7.68
N ASP A 71 -14.32 19.30 -8.56
CA ASP A 71 -14.07 19.27 -10.00
C ASP A 71 -12.74 19.94 -10.34
N GLY A 72 -11.99 19.34 -11.26
CA GLY A 72 -10.68 19.83 -11.66
C GLY A 72 -9.55 19.57 -10.66
N CYS A 73 -9.81 18.87 -9.56
CA CYS A 73 -8.77 18.45 -8.64
C CYS A 73 -8.14 17.12 -9.04
N MET A 74 -6.84 17.00 -8.73
CA MET A 74 -6.10 15.75 -8.81
C MET A 74 -6.37 14.91 -7.56
N SER A 75 -6.49 13.58 -7.72
CA SER A 75 -6.70 12.66 -6.61
C SER A 75 -5.46 11.80 -6.30
N ILE A 76 -5.39 11.34 -5.06
CA ILE A 76 -4.43 10.32 -4.62
C ILE A 76 -5.16 9.14 -3.98
N SER A 77 -4.62 7.93 -4.14
CA SER A 77 -5.20 6.78 -3.43
C SER A 77 -4.98 6.91 -1.93
N PRO A 78 -6.00 6.68 -1.07
CA PRO A 78 -5.92 6.77 0.38
C PRO A 78 -4.77 5.98 0.99
N TYR A 79 -4.38 4.87 0.38
CA TYR A 79 -3.21 4.09 0.79
C TYR A 79 -1.96 4.97 0.99
N TYR A 80 -1.66 5.88 0.05
CA TYR A 80 -0.42 6.69 0.12
C TYR A 80 -0.48 7.75 1.21
N TYR A 81 -1.66 8.35 1.42
CA TYR A 81 -1.88 9.27 2.52
C TYR A 81 -1.65 8.60 3.87
N PHE A 82 -2.34 7.48 4.12
CA PHE A 82 -2.22 6.78 5.39
C PHE A 82 -0.85 6.13 5.59
N ALA A 83 -0.23 5.61 4.52
CA ALA A 83 1.13 5.10 4.59
C ALA A 83 2.12 6.18 5.06
N ASN A 84 2.01 7.40 4.53
CA ASN A 84 2.85 8.51 4.95
C ASN A 84 2.52 9.00 6.37
N LYS A 85 1.22 9.12 6.71
CA LYS A 85 0.75 9.52 8.03
C LYS A 85 1.29 8.57 9.11
N TYR A 86 1.11 7.27 8.93
CA TYR A 86 1.55 6.26 9.89
C TYR A 86 3.07 6.14 9.94
N TYR A 87 3.75 6.21 8.79
CA TYR A 87 5.21 6.22 8.72
C TYR A 87 5.82 7.38 9.54
N LYS A 88 5.29 8.58 9.44
CA LYS A 88 5.76 9.74 10.22
C LYS A 88 5.65 9.48 11.73
N HIS A 89 4.68 8.68 12.17
CA HIS A 89 4.48 8.36 13.58
C HIS A 89 5.35 7.19 14.03
N TYR A 90 5.20 6.01 13.41
CA TYR A 90 5.86 4.80 13.92
C TYR A 90 7.36 4.75 13.62
N ASN A 91 7.81 5.34 12.50
CA ASN A 91 9.19 5.13 12.07
C ASN A 91 10.24 5.71 13.02
N PRO A 92 10.13 6.93 13.57
CA PRO A 92 11.08 7.42 14.57
C PRO A 92 11.16 6.49 15.79
N LEU A 93 10.01 6.05 16.31
CA LEU A 93 9.94 5.17 17.49
C LEU A 93 10.56 3.78 17.22
N LEU A 94 10.29 3.21 16.04
CA LEU A 94 10.90 1.92 15.66
C LEU A 94 12.40 2.06 15.38
N GLN A 95 12.87 3.21 14.88
CA GLN A 95 14.31 3.47 14.72
C GLN A 95 15.02 3.54 16.08
N GLU A 96 14.42 4.22 17.07
CA GLU A 96 14.95 4.23 18.44
C GLU A 96 15.01 2.83 19.02
N LEU A 97 13.95 2.03 18.83
CA LEU A 97 13.91 0.65 19.29
C LEU A 97 14.96 -0.22 18.57
N ALA A 98 15.19 0.00 17.28
CA ALA A 98 16.20 -0.71 16.48
C ALA A 98 17.64 -0.46 16.95
N VAL A 99 17.95 0.71 17.53
CA VAL A 99 19.27 1.02 18.10
C VAL A 99 19.63 0.07 19.25
N THR A 100 18.63 -0.54 19.92
CA THR A 100 18.88 -1.53 20.96
C THR A 100 19.47 -2.85 20.42
N GLY A 101 19.47 -3.05 19.10
CA GLY A 101 19.90 -4.30 18.46
C GLY A 101 18.89 -5.45 18.60
N ARG A 102 17.71 -5.22 19.20
CA ARG A 102 16.69 -6.26 19.43
C ARG A 102 15.74 -6.45 18.26
N ILE A 103 15.64 -5.44 17.38
CA ILE A 103 14.84 -5.49 16.14
C ILE A 103 15.61 -4.91 14.96
N LYS A 104 15.17 -5.27 13.76
CA LYS A 104 15.57 -4.67 12.46
C LYS A 104 14.33 -4.35 11.65
N ILE A 105 14.21 -3.14 11.11
CA ILE A 105 13.13 -2.82 10.19
C ILE A 105 13.46 -3.42 8.82
N LEU A 106 12.63 -4.35 8.35
CA LEU A 106 12.81 -5.02 7.06
C LEU A 106 12.19 -4.15 5.95
N LYS A 107 12.93 -3.90 4.85
CA LYS A 107 12.52 -2.97 3.79
C LYS A 107 12.21 -3.66 2.47
N ASP A 108 12.95 -4.71 2.15
CA ASP A 108 12.92 -5.37 0.84
C ASP A 108 12.28 -6.76 0.88
N THR A 109 11.76 -7.19 2.05
CA THR A 109 11.09 -8.48 2.19
C THR A 109 9.70 -8.50 1.54
N HIS A 110 9.27 -9.69 1.11
CA HIS A 110 7.96 -9.87 0.48
C HIS A 110 6.82 -9.91 1.50
N LEU A 111 6.40 -8.73 1.97
CA LEU A 111 5.40 -8.53 3.03
C LEU A 111 4.10 -9.31 2.82
N LYS A 112 3.63 -9.46 1.57
CA LYS A 112 2.38 -10.19 1.29
C LYS A 112 2.49 -11.68 1.58
N SER A 113 3.63 -12.31 1.26
CA SER A 113 3.88 -13.70 1.59
C SER A 113 3.96 -13.90 3.11
N LEU A 114 4.68 -13.03 3.82
CA LEU A 114 4.78 -13.08 5.28
C LEU A 114 3.40 -12.88 5.94
N ALA A 115 2.61 -11.93 5.46
CA ALA A 115 1.26 -11.68 5.97
C ALA A 115 0.31 -12.86 5.75
N ASN A 116 0.45 -13.58 4.64
CA ASN A 116 -0.33 -14.79 4.41
C ASN A 116 0.11 -15.94 5.32
N LEU A 117 1.42 -16.16 5.44
CA LEU A 117 1.97 -17.22 6.30
C LEU A 117 1.67 -17.01 7.79
N SER A 118 1.66 -15.76 8.24
CA SER A 118 1.41 -15.42 9.65
C SER A 118 -0.08 -15.36 10.04
N GLY A 119 -1.00 -15.51 9.07
CA GLY A 119 -2.42 -15.44 9.35
C GLY A 119 -2.99 -14.02 9.39
N ILE A 120 -2.24 -12.99 9.01
CA ILE A 120 -2.77 -11.63 8.86
C ILE A 120 -3.85 -11.58 7.79
N GLY A 121 -3.69 -12.34 6.70
CA GLY A 121 -4.71 -12.36 5.66
C GLY A 121 -4.41 -13.29 4.50
N PHE A 122 -5.29 -13.29 3.53
CA PHE A 122 -5.23 -14.12 2.33
C PHE A 122 -5.06 -13.29 1.06
N TYR A 123 -4.53 -13.90 0.01
CA TYR A 123 -4.49 -13.27 -1.31
C TYR A 123 -5.88 -13.17 -1.93
N GLY A 124 -6.33 -11.96 -2.22
CA GLY A 124 -7.52 -11.74 -3.04
C GLY A 124 -7.22 -11.92 -4.54
N LYS A 125 -8.28 -12.08 -5.35
CA LYS A 125 -8.16 -12.20 -6.81
C LYS A 125 -7.46 -11.00 -7.47
N ASN A 126 -7.43 -9.84 -6.79
CA ASN A 126 -6.68 -8.65 -7.19
C ASN A 126 -5.20 -8.66 -6.78
N SER A 127 -4.66 -9.79 -6.32
CA SER A 127 -3.28 -9.95 -5.85
C SER A 127 -2.90 -9.06 -4.66
N ILE A 128 -3.90 -8.60 -3.89
CA ILE A 128 -3.71 -7.83 -2.65
C ILE A 128 -4.08 -8.74 -1.47
N ILE A 129 -3.42 -8.53 -0.32
CA ILE A 129 -3.79 -9.23 0.92
C ILE A 129 -5.07 -8.62 1.47
N HIS A 130 -5.99 -9.51 1.87
CA HIS A 130 -7.25 -9.19 2.52
C HIS A 130 -7.31 -9.81 3.91
N ASN A 131 -7.76 -9.04 4.87
CA ASN A 131 -8.06 -9.48 6.23
C ASN A 131 -9.58 -9.52 6.44
N GLU A 132 -10.08 -10.42 7.26
CA GLU A 132 -11.52 -10.52 7.51
C GLU A 132 -12.11 -9.29 8.21
N LEU A 133 -11.32 -8.63 9.05
CA LEU A 133 -11.74 -7.44 9.79
C LEU A 133 -11.56 -6.16 8.97
N PHE A 134 -10.44 -6.04 8.24
CA PHE A 134 -9.97 -4.80 7.60
C PHE A 134 -10.17 -4.78 6.08
N GLY A 135 -10.62 -5.88 5.48
CA GLY A 135 -10.56 -6.00 4.02
C GLY A 135 -9.11 -5.90 3.53
N SER A 136 -8.87 -5.08 2.51
CA SER A 136 -7.52 -4.79 2.00
C SER A 136 -7.00 -3.39 2.40
N ARG A 137 -7.66 -2.73 3.34
CA ARG A 137 -7.38 -1.35 3.75
C ARG A 137 -6.43 -1.29 4.93
N PHE A 138 -5.21 -1.74 4.71
CA PHE A 138 -4.14 -1.68 5.72
C PHE A 138 -2.76 -1.53 5.09
N ILE A 139 -1.86 -1.01 5.89
CA ILE A 139 -0.44 -0.83 5.57
C ILE A 139 0.33 -1.83 6.40
N MET A 140 1.26 -2.54 5.78
CA MET A 140 2.08 -3.53 6.45
C MET A 140 3.52 -3.09 6.58
N ILE A 141 4.13 -3.45 7.71
CA ILE A 141 5.57 -3.42 7.93
C ILE A 141 6.02 -4.76 8.52
N ALA A 142 7.29 -5.08 8.36
CA ALA A 142 7.90 -6.24 9.00
C ALA A 142 9.14 -5.83 9.80
N LEU A 143 9.28 -6.46 10.96
CA LEU A 143 10.39 -6.29 11.87
C LEU A 143 11.07 -7.64 12.06
N GLY A 144 12.37 -7.72 11.78
CA GLY A 144 13.18 -8.85 12.21
C GLY A 144 13.41 -8.80 13.72
N ILE A 145 13.34 -9.92 14.39
CA ILE A 145 13.44 -10.06 15.85
C ILE A 145 14.71 -10.86 16.18
N TYR A 146 15.49 -10.41 17.17
CA TYR A 146 16.76 -11.01 17.60
C TYR A 146 16.71 -11.64 18.99
N GLU A 147 15.52 -11.93 19.49
CA GLU A 147 15.33 -12.58 20.78
C GLU A 147 14.17 -13.57 20.73
N GLU A 148 14.12 -14.48 21.69
CA GLU A 148 12.94 -15.35 21.86
C GLU A 148 11.77 -14.55 22.41
N ILE A 149 10.63 -14.69 21.73
CA ILE A 149 9.34 -14.07 22.08
C ILE A 149 8.25 -15.15 22.06
N GLU A 150 7.03 -14.80 22.42
CA GLU A 150 5.88 -15.65 22.14
C GLU A 150 5.55 -15.57 20.64
N TRP A 151 5.60 -16.72 19.96
CA TRP A 151 5.38 -16.82 18.52
C TRP A 151 3.96 -17.30 18.24
N ASP A 152 3.29 -16.66 17.27
CA ASP A 152 1.97 -17.10 16.81
C ASP A 152 2.04 -18.38 15.96
N GLY A 153 3.18 -18.68 15.36
CA GLY A 153 3.37 -19.76 14.42
C GLY A 153 2.79 -19.51 13.03
N LEU A 154 2.97 -20.47 12.13
CA LEU A 154 2.41 -20.39 10.78
C LEU A 154 0.90 -20.66 10.81
N ASN A 155 0.14 -19.79 10.15
CA ASN A 155 -1.31 -19.91 10.05
C ASN A 155 -1.78 -19.41 8.67
N LEU A 156 -1.57 -20.23 7.62
CA LEU A 156 -1.96 -19.85 6.28
C LEU A 156 -3.46 -19.66 6.16
N VAL A 157 -3.84 -18.45 5.74
CA VAL A 157 -5.24 -18.13 5.47
C VAL A 157 -5.52 -18.37 3.99
N MET A 158 -6.48 -19.26 3.71
CA MET A 158 -6.91 -19.55 2.35
C MET A 158 -7.81 -18.45 1.80
N THR A 159 -7.79 -18.27 0.48
CA THR A 159 -8.63 -17.27 -0.18
C THR A 159 -10.12 -17.54 0.02
N ASP A 160 -10.89 -16.46 0.14
CA ASP A 160 -12.32 -16.48 0.32
C ASP A 160 -13.04 -15.56 -0.71
N CYS A 161 -12.51 -15.45 -1.90
CA CYS A 161 -13.14 -14.66 -2.98
C CYS A 161 -14.27 -15.41 -3.71
N GLY A 162 -14.38 -16.72 -3.55
CA GLY A 162 -15.41 -17.57 -4.18
C GLY A 162 -15.59 -17.26 -5.68
N SER A 163 -16.82 -17.08 -6.14
CA SER A 163 -17.15 -16.73 -7.54
C SER A 163 -17.04 -15.24 -7.85
N CYS A 164 -16.80 -14.37 -6.87
CA CYS A 164 -16.71 -12.92 -7.07
C CYS A 164 -15.60 -12.53 -8.04
N GLN A 165 -15.88 -11.63 -9.00
CA GLN A 165 -14.93 -11.09 -9.98
C GLN A 165 -14.94 -9.55 -10.05
N LEU A 166 -15.60 -8.85 -9.15
CA LEU A 166 -15.78 -7.40 -9.19
C LEU A 166 -14.48 -6.61 -9.40
N CYS A 167 -13.37 -7.03 -8.76
CA CYS A 167 -12.08 -6.36 -8.92
C CYS A 167 -11.44 -6.59 -10.29
N ILE A 168 -11.72 -7.72 -10.93
CA ILE A 168 -11.26 -8.06 -12.28
C ILE A 168 -12.04 -7.21 -13.29
N ASP A 169 -13.36 -7.20 -13.17
CA ASP A 169 -14.27 -6.47 -14.06
C ASP A 169 -14.07 -4.95 -13.99
N ALA A 170 -13.76 -4.43 -12.80
CA ALA A 170 -13.49 -3.01 -12.58
C ALA A 170 -12.10 -2.53 -13.01
N CYS A 171 -11.20 -3.43 -13.41
CA CYS A 171 -9.86 -3.04 -13.84
C CYS A 171 -9.88 -2.46 -15.26
N PRO A 172 -9.69 -1.15 -15.45
CA PRO A 172 -9.90 -0.51 -16.76
C PRO A 172 -8.88 -0.93 -17.82
N THR A 173 -7.71 -1.39 -17.38
CA THR A 173 -6.62 -1.87 -18.25
C THR A 173 -6.55 -3.39 -18.36
N GLN A 174 -7.46 -4.09 -17.66
CA GLN A 174 -7.44 -5.55 -17.54
C GLN A 174 -6.13 -6.14 -17.01
N ALA A 175 -5.40 -5.37 -16.21
CA ALA A 175 -4.20 -5.85 -15.52
C ALA A 175 -4.47 -7.06 -14.61
N LEU A 176 -5.74 -7.30 -14.27
CA LEU A 176 -6.24 -8.44 -13.48
C LEU A 176 -7.00 -9.44 -14.39
N ASN A 177 -6.45 -9.79 -15.54
CA ASN A 177 -7.09 -10.69 -16.51
C ASN A 177 -7.24 -12.14 -16.03
N LYS A 178 -6.52 -12.52 -14.97
CA LYS A 178 -6.63 -13.82 -14.31
C LYS A 178 -6.66 -13.64 -12.79
N PRO A 179 -7.50 -14.42 -12.06
CA PRO A 179 -7.51 -14.42 -10.61
C PRO A 179 -6.11 -14.62 -10.02
N TYR A 180 -5.78 -13.88 -8.98
CA TYR A 180 -4.51 -13.95 -8.22
C TYR A 180 -3.25 -13.58 -9.01
N LYS A 181 -3.39 -13.12 -10.24
CA LYS A 181 -2.27 -12.72 -11.10
C LYS A 181 -2.44 -11.27 -11.56
N LEU A 182 -1.49 -10.43 -11.23
CA LEU A 182 -1.41 -9.06 -11.68
C LEU A 182 -0.38 -8.94 -12.82
N ASP A 183 -0.83 -8.48 -13.98
CA ASP A 183 0.11 -7.97 -14.99
C ASP A 183 0.53 -6.56 -14.61
N ARG A 184 1.75 -6.46 -14.08
CA ARG A 184 2.30 -5.19 -13.60
C ARG A 184 2.41 -4.15 -14.71
N ASN A 185 2.72 -4.58 -15.94
CA ASN A 185 2.91 -3.68 -17.09
C ASN A 185 1.59 -3.12 -17.64
N GLN A 186 0.45 -3.65 -17.20
CA GLN A 186 -0.87 -3.11 -17.54
C GLN A 186 -1.47 -2.32 -16.36
N CYS A 187 -0.88 -2.37 -15.17
CA CYS A 187 -1.44 -1.72 -13.99
C CYS A 187 -1.17 -0.22 -13.97
N LEU A 188 -2.21 0.62 -13.97
CA LEU A 188 -2.08 2.09 -13.91
C LEU A 188 -1.20 2.55 -12.73
N ARG A 189 -1.33 1.88 -11.57
CA ARG A 189 -0.49 2.18 -10.40
C ARG A 189 1.01 2.09 -10.71
N HIS A 190 1.43 1.19 -11.58
CA HIS A 190 2.84 1.05 -11.95
C HIS A 190 3.37 2.34 -12.57
N TYR A 191 2.68 2.90 -13.53
CA TYR A 191 3.06 4.14 -14.20
C TYR A 191 3.06 5.35 -13.25
N MET A 192 2.03 5.46 -12.41
CA MET A 192 1.89 6.56 -11.45
C MET A 192 3.00 6.62 -10.38
N LEU A 193 3.77 5.55 -10.19
CA LEU A 193 4.80 5.47 -9.15
C LEU A 193 6.23 5.49 -9.66
N THR A 194 6.43 5.09 -10.90
CA THR A 194 7.76 4.88 -11.46
C THR A 194 8.26 6.04 -12.28
N GLY A 195 7.36 6.92 -12.76
CA GLY A 195 7.70 7.97 -13.73
C GLY A 195 8.04 7.42 -15.11
N ILE A 196 7.65 6.17 -15.39
CA ILE A 196 7.74 5.57 -16.72
C ILE A 196 6.61 6.15 -17.58
N GLU A 197 6.88 6.36 -18.87
CA GLU A 197 5.89 6.86 -19.82
C GLU A 197 4.63 5.99 -19.85
N VAL A 198 3.47 6.66 -19.79
CA VAL A 198 2.17 6.00 -19.83
C VAL A 198 1.81 5.68 -21.27
N PRO A 199 1.53 4.41 -21.63
CA PRO A 199 1.03 4.06 -22.96
C PRO A 199 -0.20 4.88 -23.35
N GLU A 200 -0.28 5.33 -24.58
CA GLU A 200 -1.35 6.21 -25.08
C GLU A 200 -2.74 5.66 -24.76
N ILE A 201 -2.94 4.34 -24.94
CA ILE A 201 -4.20 3.64 -24.66
C ILE A 201 -4.65 3.73 -23.20
N TYR A 202 -3.75 4.05 -22.25
CA TYR A 202 -4.08 4.14 -20.83
C TYR A 202 -4.24 5.57 -20.33
N LYS A 203 -3.85 6.60 -21.11
CA LYS A 203 -3.87 7.99 -20.65
C LYS A 203 -5.26 8.46 -20.24
N SER A 204 -6.29 8.19 -21.07
CA SER A 204 -7.68 8.52 -20.72
C SER A 204 -8.21 7.76 -19.49
N LEU A 205 -7.69 6.57 -19.23
CA LEU A 205 -8.09 5.73 -18.10
C LEU A 205 -7.51 6.20 -16.75
N MET A 206 -6.53 7.10 -16.78
CA MET A 206 -5.98 7.69 -15.55
C MET A 206 -6.94 8.68 -14.89
N THR A 207 -7.83 9.31 -15.66
CA THR A 207 -8.81 10.31 -15.20
C THR A 207 -8.14 11.45 -14.40
N ASP A 208 -8.46 11.58 -13.11
CA ASP A 208 -7.94 12.55 -12.14
C ASP A 208 -6.78 12.01 -11.26
N ARG A 209 -6.39 10.76 -11.41
CA ARG A 209 -5.47 10.06 -10.48
C ARG A 209 -4.02 10.47 -10.66
N LEU A 210 -3.51 11.23 -9.69
CA LEU A 210 -2.11 11.65 -9.64
C LEU A 210 -1.19 10.57 -9.05
N VAL A 211 -1.57 10.01 -7.91
CA VAL A 211 -0.77 9.00 -7.20
C VAL A 211 -1.63 7.80 -6.80
N GLY A 212 -1.36 6.67 -7.42
CA GLY A 212 -1.99 5.40 -7.09
C GLY A 212 -3.34 5.18 -7.77
N CYS A 213 -3.65 3.90 -7.97
CA CYS A 213 -4.93 3.42 -8.47
C CYS A 213 -5.44 2.36 -7.50
N ASP A 214 -6.66 2.51 -7.02
CA ASP A 214 -7.30 1.64 -6.05
C ASP A 214 -8.68 1.13 -6.48
N LEU A 215 -9.02 1.23 -7.77
CA LEU A 215 -10.32 0.80 -8.30
C LEU A 215 -10.68 -0.63 -7.91
N CYS A 216 -9.74 -1.57 -8.02
CA CYS A 216 -9.95 -2.96 -7.63
C CYS A 216 -10.22 -3.14 -6.13
N GLN A 217 -9.79 -2.20 -5.28
CA GLN A 217 -10.11 -2.19 -3.86
C GLN A 217 -11.44 -1.48 -3.56
N LYS A 218 -11.76 -0.44 -4.36
CA LYS A 218 -12.98 0.36 -4.23
C LYS A 218 -14.25 -0.48 -4.39
N VAL A 219 -14.25 -1.39 -5.37
CA VAL A 219 -15.38 -2.28 -5.67
C VAL A 219 -15.43 -3.54 -4.82
N CYS A 220 -14.42 -3.80 -4.00
CA CYS A 220 -14.34 -5.05 -3.25
C CYS A 220 -15.32 -5.05 -2.07
N LEU A 221 -16.26 -6.02 -2.05
CA LEU A 221 -17.24 -6.16 -1.00
C LEU A 221 -16.64 -6.40 0.39
N LYS A 222 -15.45 -7.00 0.44
CA LYS A 222 -14.73 -7.19 1.71
C LYS A 222 -14.23 -5.87 2.31
N ASN A 223 -14.20 -4.80 1.51
CA ASN A 223 -13.87 -3.45 1.94
C ASN A 223 -15.11 -2.62 2.34
N SER A 224 -16.31 -3.19 2.31
CA SER A 224 -17.56 -2.49 2.64
C SER A 224 -17.76 -2.23 4.14
N LYS A 225 -16.99 -2.90 5.01
CA LYS A 225 -17.08 -2.73 6.47
C LYS A 225 -16.52 -1.36 6.84
N LYS A 226 -17.38 -0.53 7.46
CA LYS A 226 -16.97 0.79 7.97
C LYS A 226 -16.23 0.61 9.30
N SER A 227 -15.13 1.31 9.45
CA SER A 227 -14.43 1.46 10.72
C SER A 227 -14.47 2.92 11.17
N GLN A 228 -14.38 3.17 12.49
CA GLN A 228 -14.35 4.51 13.08
C GLN A 228 -12.93 5.08 13.16
N ILE A 229 -12.15 4.95 12.10
CA ILE A 229 -10.77 5.45 12.07
C ILE A 229 -10.75 6.84 11.44
N ASP A 230 -9.69 7.57 11.68
CA ASP A 230 -9.41 8.86 11.07
C ASP A 230 -9.62 8.88 9.57
N ARG A 231 -10.35 9.86 9.07
CA ARG A 231 -10.54 10.12 7.65
C ARG A 231 -9.31 10.78 7.03
N MET A 232 -9.14 10.55 5.75
CA MET A 232 -8.33 11.41 4.90
C MET A 232 -9.04 12.77 4.77
N PRO A 233 -8.33 13.93 4.85
CA PRO A 233 -8.92 15.24 4.59
C PRO A 233 -9.54 15.32 3.20
N ASP A 234 -10.54 16.17 3.03
CA ASP A 234 -11.09 16.49 1.71
C ASP A 234 -10.04 17.25 0.88
N TYR A 235 -10.10 17.10 -0.45
CA TYR A 235 -9.14 17.76 -1.33
C TYR A 235 -9.37 19.26 -1.38
N ASP A 236 -8.30 20.01 -1.25
CA ASP A 236 -8.30 21.47 -1.36
C ASP A 236 -7.98 21.89 -2.80
N GLN A 237 -8.86 22.70 -3.42
CA GLN A 237 -8.67 23.28 -4.75
C GLN A 237 -7.37 24.09 -4.83
N GLU A 238 -6.98 24.77 -3.74
CA GLU A 238 -5.75 25.55 -3.68
C GLU A 238 -4.48 24.69 -3.78
N VAL A 239 -4.56 23.41 -3.37
CA VAL A 239 -3.44 22.46 -3.41
C VAL A 239 -3.56 21.53 -4.62
N PHE A 240 -4.74 20.99 -4.89
CA PHE A 240 -4.93 19.90 -5.85
C PHE A 240 -5.61 20.32 -7.16
N GLY A 241 -5.99 21.59 -7.32
CA GLY A 241 -6.55 22.10 -8.58
C GLY A 241 -5.50 22.07 -9.69
N ILE A 242 -5.71 21.23 -10.74
CA ILE A 242 -4.72 21.01 -11.81
C ILE A 242 -4.43 22.26 -12.61
N ASN A 243 -5.42 23.11 -12.85
CA ASN A 243 -5.28 24.33 -13.64
C ASN A 243 -4.25 25.29 -13.05
N ARG A 244 -4.10 25.30 -11.71
CA ARG A 244 -3.12 26.17 -11.03
C ARG A 244 -1.67 25.91 -11.44
N TYR A 245 -1.36 24.68 -11.89
CA TYR A 245 0.00 24.25 -12.23
C TYR A 245 0.23 24.12 -13.74
N MET A 246 -0.84 24.13 -14.51
CA MET A 246 -0.77 23.81 -15.94
C MET A 246 -1.13 24.99 -16.84
N GLU A 247 -1.73 26.06 -16.29
CA GLU A 247 -2.08 27.27 -17.04
C GLU A 247 -0.92 28.26 -17.09
N GLU A 248 -0.89 29.08 -18.15
CA GLU A 248 0.14 30.09 -18.34
C GLU A 248 0.10 31.13 -17.19
N GLY A 249 1.26 31.39 -16.59
CA GLY A 249 1.36 32.29 -15.44
C GLY A 249 0.95 31.67 -14.10
N GLY A 250 0.57 30.37 -14.09
CA GLY A 250 0.24 29.63 -12.87
C GLY A 250 1.46 29.18 -12.08
N LEU A 251 1.20 28.38 -11.01
CA LEU A 251 2.22 27.76 -10.19
C LEU A 251 2.99 26.71 -11.01
N THR A 252 4.22 26.43 -10.63
CA THR A 252 5.03 25.36 -11.23
C THR A 252 4.76 24.01 -10.56
N LEU A 253 5.17 22.91 -11.19
CA LEU A 253 5.12 21.59 -10.56
C LEU A 253 5.99 21.51 -9.30
N ASN A 254 7.04 22.34 -9.20
CA ASN A 254 7.85 22.40 -7.98
C ASN A 254 7.06 23.01 -6.80
N ASP A 255 6.10 23.88 -7.07
CA ASP A 255 5.23 24.44 -6.02
C ASP A 255 4.21 23.42 -5.51
N LEU A 256 3.83 22.42 -6.33
CA LEU A 256 3.02 21.29 -5.90
C LEU A 256 3.76 20.34 -4.96
N MET A 257 5.10 20.22 -5.06
CA MET A 257 5.84 19.17 -4.37
C MET A 257 5.78 19.28 -2.83
N PRO A 258 5.96 20.45 -2.19
CA PRO A 258 5.85 20.54 -0.75
C PRO A 258 4.49 20.10 -0.18
N PRO A 259 3.33 20.64 -0.65
CA PRO A 259 2.03 20.18 -0.15
C PRO A 259 1.75 18.72 -0.51
N LEU A 260 2.12 18.24 -1.68
CA LEU A 260 1.98 16.83 -2.05
C LEU A 260 2.80 15.91 -1.13
N ALA A 261 4.01 16.32 -0.73
CA ALA A 261 4.85 15.55 0.17
C ALA A 261 4.25 15.38 1.57
N GLU A 262 3.45 16.35 2.04
CA GLU A 262 2.71 16.20 3.29
C GLU A 262 1.68 15.07 3.22
N TRP A 263 1.10 14.85 2.05
CA TRP A 263 0.11 13.80 1.82
C TRP A 263 0.72 12.43 1.55
N VAL A 264 1.70 12.33 0.63
CA VAL A 264 2.18 11.04 0.14
C VAL A 264 3.65 10.74 0.47
N GLY A 265 4.34 11.66 1.12
CA GLY A 265 5.76 11.54 1.44
C GLY A 265 6.69 11.98 0.28
N LYS A 266 7.89 12.40 0.63
CA LYS A 266 8.91 12.94 -0.29
C LYS A 266 9.32 11.97 -1.42
N ASN A 267 9.16 10.67 -1.20
CA ASN A 267 9.51 9.66 -2.22
C ASN A 267 8.57 9.68 -3.42
N TYR A 268 7.31 10.05 -3.22
CA TYR A 268 6.30 10.12 -4.29
C TYR A 268 6.13 11.56 -4.81
N ALA A 269 6.31 12.57 -3.96
CA ALA A 269 6.25 13.97 -4.31
C ALA A 269 7.57 14.43 -4.98
N ARG A 270 7.77 14.03 -6.24
CA ARG A 270 8.93 14.42 -7.06
C ARG A 270 8.44 14.87 -8.43
N ALA A 271 8.81 16.08 -8.85
CA ALA A 271 8.33 16.69 -10.10
C ALA A 271 8.58 15.79 -11.33
N ASN A 272 9.74 15.13 -11.42
CA ASN A 272 10.07 14.22 -12.51
C ASN A 272 9.19 12.94 -12.55
N ARG A 273 8.55 12.58 -11.44
CA ARG A 273 7.65 11.42 -11.37
C ARG A 273 6.21 11.78 -11.71
N VAL A 274 5.75 12.97 -11.34
CA VAL A 274 4.34 13.38 -11.47
C VAL A 274 4.07 14.23 -12.69
N LYS A 275 5.09 14.70 -13.40
CA LYS A 275 4.97 15.62 -14.55
C LYS A 275 4.04 15.07 -15.64
N GLU A 276 4.26 13.83 -16.03
CA GLU A 276 3.44 13.21 -17.09
C GLU A 276 2.01 13.02 -16.62
N GLN A 277 1.81 12.59 -15.37
CA GLN A 277 0.47 12.42 -14.80
C GLN A 277 -0.29 13.74 -14.77
N CYS A 278 0.34 14.84 -14.36
CA CYS A 278 -0.26 16.18 -14.40
C CYS A 278 -0.69 16.55 -15.83
N ASN A 279 0.17 16.35 -16.83
CA ASN A 279 -0.16 16.61 -18.23
C ASN A 279 -1.36 15.77 -18.70
N ILE A 280 -1.40 14.50 -18.35
CA ILE A 280 -2.49 13.60 -18.73
C ILE A 280 -3.79 14.04 -18.05
N ILE A 281 -3.77 14.32 -16.75
CA ILE A 281 -4.95 14.75 -15.99
C ILE A 281 -5.50 16.07 -16.55
N TYR A 282 -4.64 17.04 -16.80
CA TYR A 282 -5.04 18.33 -17.38
C TYR A 282 -5.75 18.14 -18.72
N ASN A 283 -5.19 17.32 -19.61
CA ASN A 283 -5.80 17.03 -20.90
C ASN A 283 -7.13 16.26 -20.77
N ASN A 284 -7.23 15.34 -19.83
CA ASN A 284 -8.47 14.59 -19.58
C ASN A 284 -9.60 15.50 -19.08
N ILE A 285 -9.30 16.41 -18.15
CA ILE A 285 -10.28 17.34 -17.59
C ILE A 285 -10.78 18.31 -18.69
N ARG A 286 -9.90 18.86 -19.52
CA ARG A 286 -10.31 19.76 -20.61
C ARG A 286 -11.19 19.08 -21.64
N LYS A 287 -10.87 17.84 -22.06
CA LYS A 287 -11.68 17.07 -23.00
C LYS A 287 -13.05 16.68 -22.40
N GLY A 288 -13.15 16.45 -21.10
CA GLY A 288 -14.41 16.14 -20.41
C GLY A 288 -15.33 17.35 -20.25
N GLY A 289 -14.79 18.58 -20.26
CA GLY A 289 -15.56 19.82 -20.21
C GLY A 289 -16.13 20.30 -21.56
N GLU A 290 -15.72 19.66 -22.66
CA GLU A 290 -16.20 19.95 -24.05
C GLU A 290 -17.34 19.02 -24.50
N GLN A 291 -17.84 18.11 -23.63
CA GLN A 291 -19.01 17.25 -23.86
C GLN A 291 -20.20 17.69 -23.01
#